data_0996238135e5e729d6ea3cd9b23e8fcd
#
_entry.id   0996238135e5e729d6ea3cd9b23e8fcd
#
_cell.length_a   1.000
_cell.length_b   1.000
_cell.length_c   1.000
_cell.angle_alpha   90.00
_cell.angle_beta   90.00
_cell.angle_gamma   90.00
#
_symmetry.space_group_name_H-M   'P 1'
#
loop_
_entity.id
_entity.type
_entity.pdbx_description
1 polymer ?
#
loop_
_entity_poly.entity_id
_entity_poly.type
_entity_poly.pdbx_seq_one_letter_code
_entity_poly.pdbx_strand_id
1 'polypeptide(L)'
;MLSALLDFFFPPHCPSCRACVERRGFCPACARQLIGMRRMMGMGAMAEHLTGVWVLAHYRAGVRDLLRALKYRRKMAVLDDLCTILAAGEEVLEELPPSLLAIPVPLAPQRQKERGFNQTEAIFAPWLAAHGIPFAPILARTRETMPLYEMTRTERRQELRGAFALVRGADVQGKDLLLVDDIMTTGTTLTECARVLRAGGARRVYAIALAGEHR
;
A
#
# COMPACT_ATOMS: atom_id res chain seq x y z
N MET A 1 3.35 -22.88 20.35
CA MET A 1 3.53 -24.34 20.27
C MET A 1 2.64 -25.02 19.24
N LEU A 2 1.35 -24.64 19.08
CA LEU A 2 0.45 -25.26 18.08
C LEU A 2 0.85 -24.95 16.63
N SER A 3 1.38 -23.74 16.35
CA SER A 3 1.85 -23.35 15.00
C SER A 3 3.06 -24.16 14.54
N ALA A 4 4.02 -24.42 15.42
CA ALA A 4 5.21 -25.20 15.07
C ALA A 4 4.87 -26.67 14.74
N LEU A 5 3.85 -27.25 15.39
CA LEU A 5 3.38 -28.60 15.11
C LEU A 5 2.64 -28.63 13.74
N LEU A 6 1.85 -27.62 13.44
CA LEU A 6 1.18 -27.49 12.14
C LEU A 6 2.17 -27.27 11.01
N ASP A 7 3.22 -26.47 11.21
CA ASP A 7 4.26 -26.22 10.21
C ASP A 7 5.12 -27.47 9.95
N PHE A 8 5.22 -28.41 10.89
CA PHE A 8 5.88 -29.70 10.68
C PHE A 8 5.09 -30.62 9.74
N PHE A 9 3.76 -30.67 9.87
CA PHE A 9 2.91 -31.49 9.00
C PHE A 9 2.54 -30.78 7.69
N PHE A 10 2.51 -29.46 7.70
CA PHE A 10 2.17 -28.60 6.55
C PHE A 10 3.20 -27.49 6.41
N PRO A 11 4.41 -27.83 5.94
CA PRO A 11 5.48 -26.85 5.84
C PRO A 11 5.05 -25.67 4.95
N PRO A 12 5.42 -24.45 5.33
CA PRO A 12 5.10 -23.28 4.51
C PRO A 12 5.80 -23.36 3.15
N HIS A 13 5.13 -22.82 2.13
CA HIS A 13 5.64 -22.81 0.77
C HIS A 13 5.75 -21.39 0.26
N CYS A 14 6.80 -21.15 -0.52
CA CYS A 14 6.99 -19.86 -1.20
C CYS A 14 5.76 -19.50 -2.05
N PRO A 15 5.15 -18.31 -1.85
CA PRO A 15 3.97 -17.90 -2.61
C PRO A 15 4.17 -17.83 -4.12
N SER A 16 5.42 -17.69 -4.57
CA SER A 16 5.78 -17.54 -5.98
C SER A 16 6.13 -18.86 -6.67
N CYS A 17 7.12 -19.60 -6.16
CA CYS A 17 7.63 -20.81 -6.82
C CYS A 17 7.19 -22.13 -6.18
N ARG A 18 6.46 -22.06 -5.05
CA ARG A 18 5.99 -23.23 -4.28
C ARG A 18 7.08 -24.08 -3.63
N ALA A 19 8.34 -23.68 -3.70
CA ALA A 19 9.39 -24.34 -2.93
C ALA A 19 9.06 -24.31 -1.43
N CYS A 20 9.41 -25.38 -0.73
CA CYS A 20 9.30 -25.42 0.72
C CYS A 20 10.22 -24.36 1.34
N VAL A 21 9.76 -23.67 2.37
CA VAL A 21 10.50 -22.64 3.12
C VAL A 21 10.42 -22.92 4.60
N GLU A 22 11.43 -22.49 5.36
CA GLU A 22 11.45 -22.69 6.82
C GLU A 22 10.44 -21.79 7.55
N ARG A 23 10.18 -20.60 6.98
CA ARG A 23 9.24 -19.61 7.53
C ARG A 23 8.34 -19.10 6.42
N ARG A 24 7.13 -18.68 6.79
CA ARG A 24 6.20 -18.05 5.84
C ARG A 24 6.85 -16.87 5.12
N GLY A 25 6.56 -16.73 3.83
CA GLY A 25 7.11 -15.71 2.98
C GLY A 25 7.79 -16.26 1.73
N PHE A 26 8.52 -15.41 1.05
CA PHE A 26 9.21 -15.76 -0.19
C PHE A 26 10.54 -16.46 0.09
N CYS A 27 10.86 -17.49 -0.70
CA CYS A 27 12.20 -18.06 -0.67
C CYS A 27 13.25 -17.02 -1.12
N PRO A 28 14.55 -17.17 -0.75
CA PRO A 28 15.57 -16.17 -1.05
C PRO A 28 15.69 -15.82 -2.55
N ALA A 29 15.49 -16.80 -3.44
CA ALA A 29 15.56 -16.58 -4.89
C ALA A 29 14.38 -15.70 -5.38
N CYS A 30 13.15 -16.00 -4.94
CA CYS A 30 11.98 -15.20 -5.30
C CYS A 30 11.99 -13.83 -4.60
N ALA A 31 12.43 -13.74 -3.36
CA ALA A 31 12.57 -12.48 -2.65
C ALA A 31 13.48 -11.51 -3.43
N ARG A 32 14.69 -11.94 -3.81
CA ARG A 32 15.62 -11.11 -4.62
C ARG A 32 15.03 -10.63 -5.94
N GLN A 33 14.11 -11.39 -6.55
CA GLN A 33 13.50 -11.01 -7.83
C GLN A 33 12.26 -10.12 -7.70
N LEU A 34 11.54 -10.23 -6.59
CA LEU A 34 10.22 -9.63 -6.44
C LEU A 34 10.18 -8.51 -5.42
N ILE A 35 11.04 -8.57 -4.40
CA ILE A 35 11.04 -7.63 -3.27
C ILE A 35 12.29 -6.77 -3.37
N GLY A 36 12.11 -5.48 -3.20
CA GLY A 36 13.19 -4.49 -3.18
C GLY A 36 12.61 -3.10 -3.29
N MET A 37 13.06 -2.23 -2.40
CA MET A 37 12.65 -0.83 -2.36
C MET A 37 13.09 -0.12 -3.64
N ARG A 38 12.16 0.66 -4.20
CA ARG A 38 12.43 1.54 -5.36
C ARG A 38 11.79 2.88 -5.15
N ARG A 39 12.62 3.91 -5.21
CA ARG A 39 12.16 5.28 -5.24
C ARG A 39 11.68 5.62 -6.65
N MET A 40 10.44 6.05 -6.74
CA MET A 40 9.83 6.45 -8.01
C MET A 40 10.12 7.94 -8.26
N MET A 41 10.65 8.24 -9.44
CA MET A 41 10.80 9.62 -9.86
C MET A 41 9.42 10.18 -10.23
N GLY A 42 8.93 11.12 -9.42
CA GLY A 42 7.68 11.83 -9.72
C GLY A 42 7.85 12.71 -10.95
N MET A 43 6.87 12.66 -11.86
CA MET A 43 6.77 13.55 -13.02
C MET A 43 5.42 14.25 -13.05
N GLY A 44 5.42 15.52 -13.47
CA GLY A 44 4.19 16.35 -13.55
C GLY A 44 3.49 16.43 -12.19
N ALA A 45 2.17 16.24 -12.16
CA ALA A 45 1.35 16.39 -10.95
C ALA A 45 1.79 15.50 -9.77
N MET A 46 2.47 14.37 -10.01
CA MET A 46 3.03 13.56 -8.93
C MET A 46 4.14 14.33 -8.20
N ALA A 47 5.05 14.96 -8.94
CA ALA A 47 6.13 15.77 -8.38
C ALA A 47 5.62 17.06 -7.68
N GLU A 48 4.46 17.58 -8.08
CA GLU A 48 3.86 18.78 -7.46
C GLU A 48 3.31 18.49 -6.05
N HIS A 49 2.81 17.28 -5.82
CA HIS A 49 2.08 16.98 -4.59
C HIS A 49 2.77 15.96 -3.69
N LEU A 50 3.65 15.10 -4.23
CA LEU A 50 4.37 14.07 -3.51
C LEU A 50 5.86 14.41 -3.41
N THR A 51 6.38 14.44 -2.19
CA THR A 51 7.80 14.71 -1.89
C THR A 51 8.68 13.49 -2.18
N GLY A 52 8.16 12.29 -1.97
CA GLY A 52 8.80 11.02 -2.27
C GLY A 52 7.78 9.90 -2.41
N VAL A 53 8.08 8.95 -3.29
CA VAL A 53 7.23 7.78 -3.55
C VAL A 53 8.11 6.55 -3.63
N TRP A 54 7.77 5.51 -2.87
CA TRP A 54 8.47 4.25 -2.88
C TRP A 54 7.53 3.08 -3.17
N VAL A 55 8.07 2.08 -3.82
CA VAL A 55 7.40 0.80 -4.10
C VAL A 55 8.29 -0.31 -3.58
N LEU A 56 7.73 -1.23 -2.79
CA LEU A 56 8.50 -2.25 -2.07
C LEU A 56 8.64 -3.57 -2.84
N ALA A 57 7.74 -3.86 -3.77
CA ALA A 57 7.78 -5.10 -4.54
C ALA A 57 7.24 -4.94 -5.97
N HIS A 58 7.59 -5.88 -6.83
CA HIS A 58 6.98 -6.01 -8.16
C HIS A 58 5.58 -6.62 -8.07
N TYR A 59 4.58 -5.99 -8.68
CA TYR A 59 3.22 -6.54 -8.78
C TYR A 59 3.14 -7.66 -9.82
N ARG A 60 3.80 -8.79 -9.52
CA ARG A 60 3.79 -9.98 -10.39
C ARG A 60 3.92 -11.27 -9.57
N ALA A 61 3.71 -12.42 -10.22
CA ALA A 61 3.85 -13.75 -9.60
C ALA A 61 3.17 -13.83 -8.21
N GLY A 62 3.83 -14.40 -7.21
CA GLY A 62 3.30 -14.59 -5.88
C GLY A 62 2.79 -13.33 -5.19
N VAL A 63 3.43 -12.16 -5.39
CA VAL A 63 2.97 -10.88 -4.81
C VAL A 63 1.56 -10.52 -5.31
N ARG A 64 1.34 -10.62 -6.64
CA ARG A 64 0.02 -10.40 -7.23
C ARG A 64 -1.01 -11.40 -6.70
N ASP A 65 -0.62 -12.67 -6.59
CA ASP A 65 -1.54 -13.73 -6.17
C ASP A 65 -1.95 -13.59 -4.70
N LEU A 66 -1.02 -13.20 -3.81
CA LEU A 66 -1.30 -12.88 -2.41
C LEU A 66 -2.28 -11.70 -2.28
N LEU A 67 -2.00 -10.57 -2.98
CA LEU A 67 -2.87 -9.41 -2.95
C LEU A 67 -4.27 -9.70 -3.51
N ARG A 68 -4.37 -10.53 -4.55
CA ARG A 68 -5.66 -11.00 -5.08
C ARG A 68 -6.39 -11.91 -4.10
N ALA A 69 -5.68 -12.82 -3.43
CA ALA A 69 -6.26 -13.69 -2.42
C ALA A 69 -6.81 -12.88 -1.23
N LEU A 70 -6.10 -11.85 -0.78
CA LEU A 70 -6.58 -10.93 0.25
C LEU A 70 -7.81 -10.14 -0.23
N LYS A 71 -7.74 -9.51 -1.41
CA LYS A 71 -8.80 -8.62 -1.94
C LYS A 71 -10.10 -9.33 -2.28
N TYR A 72 -10.02 -10.50 -2.90
CA TYR A 72 -11.19 -11.16 -3.51
C TYR A 72 -11.64 -12.42 -2.77
N ARG A 73 -10.72 -13.07 -2.04
CA ARG A 73 -11.03 -14.30 -1.29
C ARG A 73 -11.04 -14.09 0.22
N ARG A 74 -10.78 -12.87 0.70
CA ARG A 74 -10.69 -12.52 2.13
C ARG A 74 -9.75 -13.45 2.92
N LYS A 75 -8.71 -13.97 2.27
CA LYS A 75 -7.78 -14.93 2.88
C LYS A 75 -6.78 -14.19 3.77
N MET A 76 -7.18 -13.91 5.01
CA MET A 76 -6.36 -13.15 5.97
C MET A 76 -5.01 -13.81 6.27
N ALA A 77 -4.92 -15.16 6.18
CA ALA A 77 -3.68 -15.89 6.39
C ALA A 77 -2.53 -15.50 5.44
N VAL A 78 -2.82 -14.78 4.33
CA VAL A 78 -1.76 -14.27 3.43
C VAL A 78 -1.10 -13.00 3.95
N LEU A 79 -1.61 -12.38 5.03
CA LEU A 79 -1.00 -11.18 5.62
C LEU A 79 0.41 -11.45 6.11
N ASP A 80 0.68 -12.62 6.70
CA ASP A 80 2.02 -13.00 7.15
C ASP A 80 3.04 -12.98 6.00
N ASP A 81 2.64 -13.52 4.83
CA ASP A 81 3.48 -13.50 3.62
C ASP A 81 3.66 -12.08 3.07
N LEU A 82 2.60 -11.26 3.09
CA LEU A 82 2.67 -9.85 2.65
C LEU A 82 3.51 -8.99 3.59
N CYS A 83 3.47 -9.24 4.89
CA CYS A 83 4.30 -8.55 5.88
C CYS A 83 5.80 -8.77 5.65
N THR A 84 6.21 -9.90 5.05
CA THR A 84 7.63 -10.11 4.70
C THR A 84 8.12 -9.11 3.64
N ILE A 85 7.22 -8.52 2.85
CA ILE A 85 7.56 -7.48 1.88
C ILE A 85 7.83 -6.15 2.57
N LEU A 86 7.16 -5.88 3.70
CA LEU A 86 7.30 -4.63 4.44
C LEU A 86 8.70 -4.43 5.04
N ALA A 87 9.46 -5.52 5.24
CA ALA A 87 10.86 -5.43 5.66
C ALA A 87 11.72 -4.62 4.68
N ALA A 88 11.40 -4.64 3.37
CA ALA A 88 12.05 -3.77 2.39
C ALA A 88 11.69 -2.29 2.53
N GLY A 89 10.71 -1.96 3.36
CA GLY A 89 10.29 -0.60 3.66
C GLY A 89 11.01 0.02 4.87
N GLU A 90 11.78 -0.75 5.62
CA GLU A 90 12.49 -0.25 6.81
C GLU A 90 13.50 0.84 6.43
N GLU A 91 14.28 0.62 5.38
CA GLU A 91 15.20 1.64 4.85
C GLU A 91 14.47 2.93 4.41
N VAL A 92 13.22 2.81 3.92
CA VAL A 92 12.41 3.99 3.55
C VAL A 92 12.07 4.81 4.79
N LEU A 93 11.72 4.14 5.90
CA LEU A 93 11.36 4.84 7.14
C LEU A 93 12.52 5.69 7.69
N GLU A 94 13.76 5.25 7.48
CA GLU A 94 14.95 6.00 7.87
C GLU A 94 15.14 7.30 7.07
N GLU A 95 14.67 7.33 5.81
CA GLU A 95 14.69 8.54 4.96
C GLU A 95 13.56 9.53 5.28
N LEU A 96 12.55 9.11 6.04
CA LEU A 96 11.36 9.91 6.32
C LEU A 96 11.53 10.77 7.58
N PRO A 97 10.78 11.89 7.70
CA PRO A 97 10.76 12.68 8.92
C PRO A 97 10.34 11.87 10.14
N PRO A 98 10.90 12.14 11.33
CA PRO A 98 10.58 11.39 12.54
C PRO A 98 9.13 11.58 13.03
N SER A 99 8.48 12.68 12.62
CA SER A 99 7.09 12.97 12.98
C SER A 99 6.21 12.86 11.74
N LEU A 100 5.62 11.70 11.55
CA LEU A 100 4.71 11.38 10.44
C LEU A 100 3.35 10.93 10.96
N LEU A 101 2.30 11.21 10.19
CA LEU A 101 1.01 10.56 10.30
C LEU A 101 0.78 9.72 9.04
N ALA A 102 0.63 8.42 9.20
CA ALA A 102 0.33 7.53 8.09
C ALA A 102 -1.18 7.48 7.80
N ILE A 103 -1.51 7.49 6.52
CA ILE A 103 -2.88 7.59 6.02
C ILE A 103 -3.09 6.53 4.95
N PRO A 104 -4.02 5.60 5.14
CA PRO A 104 -4.36 4.63 4.10
C PRO A 104 -5.09 5.31 2.95
N VAL A 105 -4.80 4.89 1.72
CA VAL A 105 -5.64 5.22 0.58
C VAL A 105 -7.02 4.60 0.80
N PRO A 106 -8.12 5.41 0.77
CA PRO A 106 -9.44 4.90 1.05
C PRO A 106 -10.00 4.08 -0.12
N LEU A 107 -10.72 3.02 0.23
CA LEU A 107 -11.50 2.25 -0.74
C LEU A 107 -12.76 3.02 -1.16
N ALA A 108 -13.29 2.68 -2.34
CA ALA A 108 -14.62 3.08 -2.73
C ALA A 108 -15.67 2.49 -1.75
N PRO A 109 -16.73 3.23 -1.40
CA PRO A 109 -17.71 2.82 -0.40
C PRO A 109 -18.30 1.43 -0.65
N GLN A 110 -18.65 1.13 -1.90
CA GLN A 110 -19.14 -0.18 -2.28
C GLN A 110 -18.10 -1.28 -2.02
N ARG A 111 -16.84 -1.07 -2.40
CA ARG A 111 -15.76 -2.04 -2.16
C ARG A 111 -15.48 -2.23 -0.67
N GLN A 112 -15.57 -1.17 0.12
CA GLN A 112 -15.46 -1.25 1.58
C GLN A 112 -16.57 -2.14 2.16
N LYS A 113 -17.81 -1.96 1.70
CA LYS A 113 -18.96 -2.77 2.11
C LYS A 113 -18.84 -4.24 1.67
N GLU A 114 -18.43 -4.47 0.41
CA GLU A 114 -18.24 -5.82 -0.13
C GLU A 114 -17.12 -6.60 0.56
N ARG A 115 -16.00 -5.94 0.87
CA ARG A 115 -14.82 -6.58 1.51
C ARG A 115 -14.96 -6.70 3.02
N GLY A 116 -15.60 -5.72 3.66
CA GLY A 116 -15.71 -5.60 5.10
C GLY A 116 -14.47 -5.04 5.79
N PHE A 117 -13.36 -4.81 5.05
CA PHE A 117 -12.11 -4.25 5.57
C PHE A 117 -11.33 -3.52 4.46
N ASN A 118 -10.42 -2.63 4.86
CA ASN A 118 -9.45 -2.03 3.97
C ASN A 118 -8.16 -2.86 4.00
N GLN A 119 -7.78 -3.45 2.85
CA GLN A 119 -6.58 -4.27 2.75
C GLN A 119 -5.30 -3.46 3.05
N THR A 120 -5.26 -2.19 2.68
CA THR A 120 -4.11 -1.31 2.96
C THR A 120 -3.93 -1.14 4.47
N GLU A 121 -5.00 -0.95 5.21
CA GLU A 121 -4.97 -0.90 6.68
C GLU A 121 -4.49 -2.23 7.26
N ALA A 122 -5.06 -3.35 6.82
CA ALA A 122 -4.70 -4.67 7.32
C ALA A 122 -3.21 -4.99 7.09
N ILE A 123 -2.61 -4.51 5.99
CA ILE A 123 -1.19 -4.73 5.67
C ILE A 123 -0.30 -3.78 6.47
N PHE A 124 -0.59 -2.48 6.45
CA PHE A 124 0.35 -1.46 6.91
C PHE A 124 0.20 -1.08 8.39
N ALA A 125 -1.02 -1.13 8.96
CA ALA A 125 -1.23 -0.62 10.31
C ALA A 125 -0.40 -1.34 11.39
N PRO A 126 -0.27 -2.68 11.39
CA PRO A 126 0.56 -3.37 12.37
C PRO A 126 2.05 -3.03 12.24
N TRP A 127 2.55 -2.92 10.99
CA TRP A 127 3.93 -2.58 10.72
C TRP A 127 4.27 -1.15 11.15
N LEU A 128 3.43 -0.18 10.79
CA LEU A 128 3.61 1.22 11.19
C LEU A 128 3.54 1.40 12.71
N ALA A 129 2.62 0.69 13.38
CA ALA A 129 2.52 0.71 14.84
C ALA A 129 3.80 0.18 15.52
N ALA A 130 4.42 -0.88 14.97
CA ALA A 130 5.69 -1.41 15.47
C ALA A 130 6.85 -0.41 15.35
N HIS A 131 6.75 0.55 14.41
CA HIS A 131 7.72 1.65 14.23
C HIS A 131 7.30 2.97 14.90
N GLY A 132 6.24 2.95 15.73
CA GLY A 132 5.76 4.14 16.43
C GLY A 132 5.13 5.21 15.54
N ILE A 133 4.77 4.86 14.30
CA ILE A 133 4.14 5.78 13.35
C ILE A 133 2.62 5.75 13.53
N PRO A 134 1.98 6.86 13.94
CA PRO A 134 0.52 6.94 14.08
C PRO A 134 -0.17 6.67 12.73
N PHE A 135 -1.31 6.01 12.78
CA PHE A 135 -2.09 5.63 11.62
C PHE A 135 -3.54 6.15 11.74
N ALA A 136 -4.02 6.91 10.75
CA ALA A 136 -5.36 7.47 10.80
C ALA A 136 -6.03 7.50 9.41
N PRO A 137 -7.25 6.96 9.26
CA PRO A 137 -8.01 7.01 8.01
C PRO A 137 -8.75 8.35 7.86
N ILE A 138 -7.99 9.43 7.67
CA ILE A 138 -8.50 10.80 7.56
C ILE A 138 -8.86 11.24 6.13
N LEU A 139 -8.70 10.36 5.16
CA LEU A 139 -9.22 10.52 3.80
C LEU A 139 -10.46 9.65 3.60
N ALA A 140 -11.42 10.17 2.87
CA ALA A 140 -12.59 9.43 2.41
C ALA A 140 -12.68 9.48 0.88
N ARG A 141 -13.15 8.41 0.26
CA ARG A 141 -13.54 8.42 -1.13
C ARG A 141 -15.01 8.81 -1.22
N THR A 142 -15.29 9.93 -1.88
CA THR A 142 -16.60 10.62 -1.84
C THR A 142 -17.59 10.09 -2.87
N ARG A 143 -17.11 9.36 -3.88
CA ARG A 143 -17.96 8.77 -4.92
C ARG A 143 -17.40 7.46 -5.45
N GLU A 144 -18.26 6.66 -6.01
CA GLU A 144 -17.84 5.51 -6.82
C GLU A 144 -17.14 6.00 -8.09
N THR A 145 -16.19 5.24 -8.56
CA THR A 145 -15.49 5.47 -9.82
C THR A 145 -15.48 4.19 -10.65
N MET A 146 -15.44 4.35 -11.94
CA MET A 146 -15.30 3.22 -12.86
C MET A 146 -14.04 2.39 -12.55
N PRO A 147 -14.02 1.09 -12.88
CA PRO A 147 -12.85 0.26 -12.73
C PRO A 147 -11.64 0.83 -13.49
N LEU A 148 -10.59 1.19 -12.75
CA LEU A 148 -9.42 1.89 -13.32
C LEU A 148 -8.54 1.01 -14.21
N TYR A 149 -8.66 -0.32 -14.14
CA TYR A 149 -7.77 -1.25 -14.83
C TYR A 149 -7.92 -1.23 -16.36
N GLU A 150 -9.09 -0.78 -16.87
CA GLU A 150 -9.39 -0.65 -18.30
C GLU A 150 -9.08 0.74 -18.87
N MET A 151 -8.68 1.68 -18.02
CA MET A 151 -8.51 3.08 -18.38
C MET A 151 -7.06 3.42 -18.73
N THR A 152 -6.89 4.34 -19.66
CA THR A 152 -5.62 5.04 -19.92
C THR A 152 -5.22 5.91 -18.72
N ARG A 153 -3.97 6.38 -18.69
CA ARG A 153 -3.49 7.29 -17.63
C ARG A 153 -4.30 8.59 -17.55
N THR A 154 -4.69 9.13 -18.69
CA THR A 154 -5.47 10.38 -18.79
C THR A 154 -6.89 10.18 -18.25
N GLU A 155 -7.56 9.11 -18.67
CA GLU A 155 -8.89 8.75 -18.20
C GLU A 155 -8.91 8.50 -16.69
N ARG A 156 -7.91 7.77 -16.13
CA ARG A 156 -7.76 7.57 -14.68
C ARG A 156 -7.65 8.90 -13.93
N ARG A 157 -6.91 9.89 -14.49
CA ARG A 157 -6.77 11.21 -13.87
C ARG A 157 -8.10 11.95 -13.84
N GLN A 158 -8.85 11.93 -14.93
CA GLN A 158 -10.18 12.56 -15.01
C GLN A 158 -11.15 11.88 -14.07
N GLU A 159 -11.17 10.54 -14.06
CA GLU A 159 -12.06 9.74 -13.23
C GLU A 159 -11.80 9.95 -11.73
N LEU A 160 -10.56 10.07 -11.31
CA LEU A 160 -10.21 10.25 -9.90
C LEU A 160 -10.28 11.70 -9.42
N ARG A 161 -10.37 12.68 -10.31
CA ARG A 161 -10.42 14.09 -9.94
C ARG A 161 -11.63 14.38 -9.05
N GLY A 162 -11.38 14.89 -7.83
CA GLY A 162 -12.43 15.16 -6.86
C GLY A 162 -13.10 13.92 -6.22
N ALA A 163 -12.52 12.73 -6.42
CA ALA A 163 -13.04 11.50 -5.83
C ALA A 163 -12.63 11.31 -4.36
N PHE A 164 -11.80 12.18 -3.81
CA PHE A 164 -11.30 12.09 -2.44
C PHE A 164 -11.52 13.41 -1.71
N ALA A 165 -11.76 13.33 -0.40
CA ALA A 165 -11.87 14.47 0.49
C ALA A 165 -11.30 14.13 1.88
N LEU A 166 -10.91 15.17 2.64
CA LEU A 166 -10.62 15.03 4.06
C LEU A 166 -11.91 14.69 4.82
N VAL A 167 -11.79 13.80 5.78
CA VAL A 167 -12.87 13.52 6.74
C VAL A 167 -13.10 14.78 7.58
N ARG A 168 -14.36 15.08 7.89
CA ARG A 168 -14.73 16.24 8.69
C ARG A 168 -13.99 16.25 10.03
N GLY A 169 -13.32 17.37 10.32
CA GLY A 169 -12.52 17.54 11.56
C GLY A 169 -11.10 17.01 11.47
N ALA A 170 -10.68 16.43 10.32
CA ALA A 170 -9.29 16.05 10.13
C ALA A 170 -8.39 17.29 10.06
N ASP A 171 -7.36 17.32 10.88
CA ASP A 171 -6.34 18.36 10.88
C ASP A 171 -5.04 17.82 10.25
N VAL A 172 -4.64 18.42 9.15
CA VAL A 172 -3.40 18.09 8.41
C VAL A 172 -2.46 19.28 8.28
N GLN A 173 -2.87 20.45 8.86
CA GLN A 173 -2.14 21.70 8.72
C GLN A 173 -0.69 21.59 9.23
N GLY A 174 0.26 21.89 8.37
CA GLY A 174 1.69 21.89 8.68
C GLY A 174 2.32 20.51 8.94
N LYS A 175 1.56 19.43 8.85
CA LYS A 175 2.03 18.05 9.13
C LYS A 175 2.75 17.43 7.95
N ASP A 176 3.68 16.55 8.26
CA ASP A 176 4.27 15.61 7.30
C ASP A 176 3.42 14.32 7.31
N LEU A 177 3.01 13.88 6.14
CA LEU A 177 2.07 12.79 5.97
C LEU A 177 2.66 11.68 5.11
N LEU A 178 2.32 10.43 5.43
CA LEU A 178 2.69 9.25 4.67
C LEU A 178 1.44 8.55 4.13
N LEU A 179 1.19 8.65 2.84
CA LEU A 179 0.18 7.83 2.18
C LEU A 179 0.67 6.40 2.03
N VAL A 180 -0.17 5.42 2.35
CA VAL A 180 0.12 4.01 2.10
C VAL A 180 -0.95 3.41 1.18
N ASP A 181 -0.52 2.57 0.23
CA ASP A 181 -1.40 1.87 -0.70
C ASP A 181 -0.90 0.45 -0.96
N ASP A 182 -1.76 -0.45 -1.36
CA ASP A 182 -1.38 -1.83 -1.65
C ASP A 182 -0.77 -1.99 -3.06
N ILE A 183 -1.25 -1.24 -4.07
CA ILE A 183 -0.75 -1.33 -5.43
C ILE A 183 -0.67 0.04 -6.08
N MET A 184 0.50 0.39 -6.57
CA MET A 184 0.70 1.53 -7.43
C MET A 184 0.91 1.10 -8.90
N THR A 185 0.06 1.55 -9.79
CA THR A 185 0.23 1.40 -11.25
C THR A 185 0.79 2.70 -11.85
N THR A 186 -0.05 3.67 -12.10
CA THR A 186 0.32 4.99 -12.64
C THR A 186 0.59 6.05 -11.57
N GLY A 187 0.31 5.73 -10.29
CA GLY A 187 0.38 6.67 -9.19
C GLY A 187 -0.75 7.71 -9.15
N THR A 188 -1.73 7.64 -10.06
CA THR A 188 -2.81 8.64 -10.14
C THR A 188 -3.62 8.73 -8.84
N THR A 189 -3.92 7.60 -8.19
CA THR A 189 -4.63 7.56 -6.92
C THR A 189 -3.84 8.28 -5.82
N LEU A 190 -2.57 7.94 -5.65
CA LEU A 190 -1.68 8.58 -4.68
C LEU A 190 -1.53 10.08 -4.96
N THR A 191 -1.41 10.47 -6.23
CA THR A 191 -1.32 11.88 -6.64
C THR A 191 -2.57 12.66 -6.25
N GLU A 192 -3.77 12.12 -6.49
CA GLU A 192 -5.03 12.80 -6.15
C GLU A 192 -5.25 12.87 -4.64
N CYS A 193 -4.93 11.80 -3.90
CA CYS A 193 -4.94 11.83 -2.43
C CYS A 193 -3.97 12.89 -1.89
N ALA A 194 -2.75 12.94 -2.42
CA ALA A 194 -1.75 13.93 -2.02
C ALA A 194 -2.19 15.36 -2.34
N ARG A 195 -2.83 15.58 -3.49
CA ARG A 195 -3.41 16.89 -3.86
C ARG A 195 -4.42 17.36 -2.81
N VAL A 196 -5.31 16.47 -2.36
CA VAL A 196 -6.31 16.79 -1.32
C VAL A 196 -5.62 17.13 0.01
N LEU A 197 -4.62 16.35 0.43
CA LEU A 197 -3.88 16.60 1.66
C LEU A 197 -3.09 17.92 1.60
N ARG A 198 -2.44 18.20 0.47
CA ARG A 198 -1.72 19.47 0.25
C ARG A 198 -2.68 20.67 0.24
N ALA A 199 -3.85 20.54 -0.38
CA ALA A 199 -4.89 21.56 -0.36
C ALA A 199 -5.45 21.79 1.06
N GLY A 200 -5.43 20.77 1.92
CA GLY A 200 -5.77 20.87 3.34
C GLY A 200 -4.66 21.47 4.22
N GLY A 201 -3.51 21.84 3.65
CA GLY A 201 -2.41 22.50 4.36
C GLY A 201 -1.28 21.56 4.83
N ALA A 202 -1.24 20.31 4.38
CA ALA A 202 -0.12 19.42 4.69
C ALA A 202 1.23 20.01 4.21
N ARG A 203 2.28 19.92 5.04
CA ARG A 203 3.62 20.44 4.73
C ARG A 203 4.30 19.61 3.65
N ARG A 204 4.37 18.31 3.83
CA ARG A 204 4.94 17.35 2.89
C ARG A 204 4.07 16.10 2.86
N VAL A 205 3.97 15.48 1.69
CA VAL A 205 3.27 14.21 1.52
C VAL A 205 4.20 13.21 0.86
N TYR A 206 4.41 12.10 1.52
CA TYR A 206 5.18 10.95 1.04
C TYR A 206 4.22 9.82 0.70
N ALA A 207 4.67 8.83 -0.04
CA ALA A 207 3.87 7.64 -0.33
C ALA A 207 4.70 6.36 -0.37
N ILE A 208 4.16 5.29 0.19
CA ILE A 208 4.66 3.93 0.06
C ILE A 208 3.55 3.06 -0.51
N ALA A 209 3.84 2.34 -1.60
CA ALA A 209 2.99 1.27 -2.09
C ALA A 209 3.67 -0.09 -1.87
N LEU A 210 2.91 -1.08 -1.41
CA LEU A 210 3.46 -2.42 -1.19
C LEU A 210 3.99 -3.01 -2.50
N ALA A 211 3.24 -2.86 -3.59
CA ALA A 211 3.64 -3.37 -4.89
C ALA A 211 3.35 -2.38 -6.02
N GLY A 212 4.12 -2.48 -7.10
CA GLY A 212 3.91 -1.67 -8.29
C GLY A 212 4.19 -2.40 -9.58
N GLU A 213 3.51 -1.98 -10.65
CA GLU A 213 3.83 -2.39 -12.00
C GLU A 213 5.05 -1.62 -12.50
N HIS A 214 5.98 -2.34 -13.11
CA HIS A 214 7.11 -1.74 -13.82
C HIS A 214 6.77 -1.53 -15.27
N ARG A 215 7.04 -0.33 -15.70
CA ARG A 215 7.36 -0.06 -17.10
C ARG A 215 8.85 0.21 -17.21
#